data_4c5c076adeceb1478ec94d56d9638eec
#
_entry.id   4c5c076adeceb1478ec94d56d9638eec
#
_cell.length_a   1.000
_cell.length_b   1.000
_cell.length_c   1.000
_cell.angle_alpha   90.00
_cell.angle_beta   90.00
_cell.angle_gamma   90.00
#
_symmetry.space_group_name_H-M   'P 1'
#
loop_
_entity.id
_entity.type
_entity.pdbx_description
1 polymer ?
#
loop_
_entity_poly.entity_id
_entity_poly.type
_entity_poly.pdbx_seq_one_letter_code
_entity_poly.pdbx_strand_id
1 'polypeptide(L)'
;MNNEKKITPQVIGANIRRIRLKHRETQQQLGALLGYGATTIANYESGYRLPDLETFFQIALHYGASLEDFIQDSEYMESETPEDVHES
;
A
#
# COMPACT_ATOMS: atom_id res chain seq x y z
N MET A 1 -24.13 13.00 0.34
CA MET A 1 -23.62 12.83 0.42
C MET A 1 -23.10 11.86 0.44
N ASN A 2 -22.60 11.48 0.15
CA ASN A 2 -22.10 10.58 0.16
C ASN A 2 -20.90 10.64 0.51
N ASN A 3 -20.47 10.60 1.44
CA ASN A 3 -19.28 10.60 1.91
C ASN A 3 -18.79 9.30 2.16
N GLU A 4 -19.32 8.25 1.66
CA GLU A 4 -18.85 6.97 1.92
C GLU A 4 -17.61 6.72 1.25
N LYS A 5 -16.59 6.17 1.89
CA LYS A 5 -15.37 5.78 1.28
C LYS A 5 -15.55 4.53 0.54
N LYS A 6 -14.96 4.43 -0.64
CA LYS A 6 -14.98 3.19 -1.36
C LYS A 6 -13.71 2.50 -1.11
N ILE A 7 -13.76 1.31 -0.58
CA ILE A 7 -12.58 0.51 -0.32
C ILE A 7 -12.40 -0.43 -1.48
N THR A 8 -11.51 -0.07 -2.39
CA THR A 8 -11.29 -0.84 -3.60
C THR A 8 -9.87 -1.38 -3.58
N PRO A 9 -9.57 -2.34 -4.44
CA PRO A 9 -8.19 -2.80 -4.51
C PRO A 9 -7.21 -1.68 -4.84
N GLN A 10 -7.66 -0.71 -5.64
CA GLN A 10 -6.78 0.39 -5.99
C GLN A 10 -6.48 1.27 -4.79
N VAL A 11 -7.47 1.49 -3.93
CA VAL A 11 -7.25 2.29 -2.74
C VAL A 11 -6.30 1.56 -1.80
N ILE A 12 -6.54 0.28 -1.60
CA ILE A 12 -5.68 -0.48 -0.71
C ILE A 12 -4.26 -0.55 -1.27
N GLY A 13 -4.13 -0.76 -2.58
CA GLY A 13 -2.82 -0.83 -3.18
C GLY A 13 -2.05 0.47 -3.09
N ALA A 14 -2.73 1.59 -3.31
CA ALA A 14 -2.09 2.88 -3.21
C ALA A 14 -1.59 3.13 -1.80
N ASN A 15 -2.33 2.67 -0.81
CA ASN A 15 -1.91 2.85 0.57
C ASN A 15 -0.74 1.93 0.92
N ILE A 16 -0.73 0.72 0.40
CA ILE A 16 0.43 -0.14 0.62
C ILE A 16 1.67 0.55 0.07
N ARG A 17 1.56 1.12 -1.12
CA ARG A 17 2.71 1.79 -1.71
C ARG A 17 3.13 2.99 -0.88
N ARG A 18 2.19 3.80 -0.45
CA ARG A 18 2.50 4.98 0.35
C ARG A 18 3.22 4.60 1.63
N ILE A 19 2.72 3.57 2.33
CA ILE A 19 3.32 3.18 3.60
C ILE A 19 4.69 2.56 3.37
N ARG A 20 4.82 1.76 2.32
CA ARG A 20 6.11 1.18 2.00
C ARG A 20 7.16 2.28 1.75
N LEU A 21 6.79 3.26 0.96
CA LEU A 21 7.72 4.34 0.65
C LEU A 21 8.07 5.17 1.87
N LYS A 22 7.09 5.33 2.77
CA LYS A 22 7.36 6.03 3.98
C LYS A 22 8.41 5.34 4.80
N HIS A 23 8.49 4.01 4.72
CA HIS A 23 9.47 3.23 5.45
C HIS A 23 10.71 2.98 4.59
N ARG A 24 10.79 3.62 3.41
CA ARG A 24 11.97 3.55 2.57
C ARG A 24 12.31 2.14 2.14
N GLU A 25 11.30 1.35 1.87
CA GLU A 25 11.51 0.01 1.40
C GLU A 25 11.16 -0.10 -0.06
N THR A 26 11.84 -0.98 -0.77
CA THR A 26 11.53 -1.26 -2.16
C THR A 26 10.48 -2.34 -2.25
N GLN A 27 9.90 -2.49 -3.43
CA GLN A 27 8.96 -3.57 -3.68
C GLN A 27 9.64 -4.92 -3.46
N GLN A 28 10.89 -5.02 -3.85
CA GLN A 28 11.61 -6.25 -3.68
C GLN A 28 11.81 -6.59 -2.20
N GLN A 29 12.09 -5.58 -1.39
CA GLN A 29 12.27 -5.84 0.03
C GLN A 29 10.99 -6.28 0.71
N LEU A 30 9.88 -5.64 0.38
CA LEU A 30 8.62 -6.09 0.95
C LEU A 30 8.27 -7.48 0.45
N GLY A 31 8.52 -7.74 -0.82
CA GLY A 31 8.25 -9.05 -1.36
C GLY A 31 9.05 -10.12 -0.65
N ALA A 32 10.33 -9.85 -0.39
CA ALA A 32 11.17 -10.83 0.28
C ALA A 32 10.63 -11.18 1.66
N LEU A 33 10.11 -10.18 2.36
CA LEU A 33 9.55 -10.46 3.66
C LEU A 33 8.38 -11.41 3.57
N LEU A 34 7.58 -11.30 2.54
CA LEU A 34 6.38 -12.10 2.40
C LEU A 34 6.60 -13.39 1.63
N GLY A 35 7.79 -13.58 1.09
CA GLY A 35 8.06 -14.76 0.27
C GLY A 35 7.63 -14.59 -1.15
N TYR A 36 7.55 -13.37 -1.65
CA TYR A 36 7.10 -13.10 -3.00
C TYR A 36 8.13 -12.25 -3.72
N GLY A 37 8.01 -12.14 -5.01
CA GLY A 37 8.85 -11.25 -5.80
C GLY A 37 8.29 -9.86 -5.87
N ALA A 38 9.06 -8.95 -6.43
CA ALA A 38 8.63 -7.57 -6.56
C ALA A 38 7.40 -7.43 -7.45
N THR A 39 7.24 -8.31 -8.42
CA THR A 39 6.08 -8.23 -9.31
C THR A 39 4.78 -8.42 -8.54
N THR A 40 4.76 -9.31 -7.57
CA THR A 40 3.56 -9.51 -6.76
C THR A 40 3.23 -8.23 -6.00
N ILE A 41 4.23 -7.57 -5.46
CA ILE A 41 3.99 -6.34 -4.71
C ILE A 41 3.52 -5.25 -5.67
N ALA A 42 4.10 -5.17 -6.86
CA ALA A 42 3.65 -4.20 -7.83
C ALA A 42 2.18 -4.42 -8.19
N ASN A 43 1.76 -5.68 -8.29
CA ASN A 43 0.37 -5.98 -8.59
C ASN A 43 -0.55 -5.60 -7.46
N TYR A 44 -0.11 -5.74 -6.22
CA TYR A 44 -0.92 -5.27 -5.10
C TYR A 44 -1.03 -3.75 -5.14
N GLU A 45 0.07 -3.08 -5.40
CA GLU A 45 0.07 -1.62 -5.32
C GLU A 45 -0.71 -0.98 -6.45
N SER A 46 -0.80 -1.64 -7.58
CA SER A 46 -1.59 -1.11 -8.68
C SER A 46 -3.07 -1.46 -8.56
N GLY A 47 -3.41 -2.35 -7.65
CA GLY A 47 -4.79 -2.80 -7.53
C GLY A 47 -5.14 -3.93 -8.47
N TYR A 48 -4.17 -4.44 -9.21
CA TYR A 48 -4.42 -5.55 -10.12
C TYR A 48 -4.73 -6.81 -9.33
N ARG A 49 -4.14 -6.98 -8.18
CA ARG A 49 -4.44 -8.09 -7.29
C ARG A 49 -4.59 -7.56 -5.90
N LEU A 50 -5.41 -8.25 -5.11
CA LEU A 50 -5.58 -7.89 -3.72
C LEU A 50 -4.85 -8.92 -2.89
N PRO A 51 -4.06 -8.56 -1.91
CA PRO A 51 -3.44 -9.55 -1.04
C PRO A 51 -4.53 -10.30 -0.27
N ASP A 52 -4.30 -11.58 -0.02
CA ASP A 52 -5.25 -12.30 0.80
C ASP A 52 -5.12 -11.79 2.23
N LEU A 53 -6.03 -12.22 3.08
CA LEU A 53 -6.13 -11.66 4.42
C LEU A 53 -4.86 -11.87 5.21
N GLU A 54 -4.29 -13.05 5.13
CA GLU A 54 -3.10 -13.33 5.88
C GLU A 54 -1.95 -12.44 5.42
N THR A 55 -1.77 -12.29 4.13
CA THR A 55 -0.71 -11.46 3.59
C THR A 55 -0.94 -10.01 3.98
N PHE A 56 -2.19 -9.56 3.92
CA PHE A 56 -2.49 -8.19 4.29
C PHE A 56 -2.15 -7.95 5.75
N PHE A 57 -2.48 -8.87 6.62
CA PHE A 57 -2.14 -8.70 8.02
C PHE A 57 -0.63 -8.69 8.23
N GLN A 58 0.11 -9.48 7.47
CA GLN A 58 1.55 -9.47 7.59
C GLN A 58 2.13 -8.13 7.18
N ILE A 59 1.57 -7.52 6.15
CA ILE A 59 2.03 -6.20 5.73
C ILE A 59 1.73 -5.19 6.82
N ALA A 60 0.53 -5.23 7.37
CA ALA A 60 0.15 -4.27 8.40
C ALA A 60 1.03 -4.40 9.62
N LEU A 61 1.30 -5.63 10.04
CA LEU A 61 2.14 -5.84 11.20
C LEU A 61 3.57 -5.39 10.94
N HIS A 62 4.06 -5.64 9.75
CA HIS A 62 5.43 -5.28 9.42
C HIS A 62 5.65 -3.77 9.56
N TYR A 63 4.68 -2.98 9.12
CA TYR A 63 4.83 -1.55 9.18
C TYR A 63 4.23 -0.92 10.44
N GLY A 64 3.64 -1.71 11.29
CA GLY A 64 2.98 -1.17 12.48
C GLY A 64 1.81 -0.28 12.11
N ALA A 65 1.14 -0.61 11.02
CA ALA A 65 0.06 0.22 10.51
C ALA A 65 -1.29 -0.33 10.92
N SER A 66 -2.27 0.54 11.06
CA SER A 66 -3.61 0.11 11.39
C SER A 66 -4.38 -0.16 10.11
N LEU A 67 -5.50 -0.82 10.21
CA LEU A 67 -6.31 -1.06 9.04
C LEU A 67 -6.76 0.23 8.40
N GLU A 68 -7.03 1.22 9.21
CA GLU A 68 -7.45 2.49 8.68
C GLU A 68 -6.40 3.12 7.81
N ASP A 69 -5.14 2.84 8.07
CA ASP A 69 -4.07 3.41 7.26
C ASP A 69 -4.13 2.92 5.83
N PHE A 70 -4.80 1.81 5.57
CA PHE A 70 -4.83 1.24 4.24
C PHE A 70 -6.06 1.63 3.45
N ILE A 71 -6.94 2.44 4.01
CA ILE A 71 -8.14 2.84 3.29
C ILE A 71 -8.23 4.35 3.16
N GLN A 72 -7.11 5.05 3.24
CA GLN A 72 -7.14 6.48 3.12
C GLN A 72 -7.36 6.90 1.68
N ASP A 73 -7.98 8.07 1.53
CA ASP A 73 -8.33 8.57 0.24
C ASP A 73 -7.09 8.87 -0.56
N SER A 74 -7.00 8.37 -1.76
CA SER A 74 -5.81 8.55 -2.54
C SER A 74 -5.57 10.00 -2.91
N GLU A 75 -6.63 10.81 -3.10
CA GLU A 75 -6.42 12.18 -3.36
C GLU A 75 -5.75 12.86 -2.22
N TYR A 76 -6.19 12.56 -1.00
CA TYR A 76 -5.61 13.12 0.16
C TYR A 76 -4.17 12.69 0.29
N MET A 77 -3.88 11.47 -0.05
CA MET A 77 -2.54 10.99 0.05
C MET A 77 -1.61 11.69 -0.88
N GLU A 78 -2.06 12.05 -2.04
CA GLU A 78 -1.21 12.72 -2.94
C GLU A 78 -0.77 14.04 -2.42
N SER A 79 -1.60 14.75 -1.75
CA SER A 79 -1.24 16.03 -1.21
C SER A 79 -0.26 15.90 -0.08
N GLU A 80 -0.20 14.75 0.57
CA GLU A 80 0.73 14.57 1.64
C GLU A 80 2.01 13.94 1.20
N THR A 81 2.12 13.51 -0.01
CA THR A 81 3.29 12.78 -0.44
C THR A 81 4.43 13.71 -0.71
N PRO A 82 5.57 13.47 -0.13
CA PRO A 82 6.69 14.35 -0.36
C PRO A 82 7.18 14.22 -1.78
N GLU A 83 7.81 15.25 -2.23
CA GLU A 83 8.24 15.17 -3.51
C GLU A 83 9.22 14.18 -3.75
N ASP A 84 9.93 13.70 -2.79
CA ASP A 84 10.94 12.72 -3.03
C ASP A 84 10.38 11.47 -3.58
N VAL A 85 9.09 11.26 -3.52
CA VAL A 85 8.58 10.04 -4.00
C VAL A 85 8.58 9.99 -5.49
N HIS A 86 8.49 11.12 -6.13
CA HIS A 86 8.27 11.00 -7.50
C HIS A 86 9.49 10.70 -8.26
N GLU A 87 10.60 10.64 -7.66
CA GLU A 87 11.66 10.28 -8.34
C GLU A 87 11.70 8.98 -8.58
N SER A 88 10.97 8.22 -8.11
CA SER A 88 11.11 6.83 -8.30
C SER A 88 10.75 6.38 -9.63
#